data_3bc00b82bdbcc845ae70216e154cf4cb
#
_entry.id   3bc00b82bdbcc845ae70216e154cf4cb
#
_cell.length_a   1.000
_cell.length_b   1.000
_cell.length_c   1.000
_cell.angle_alpha   90.00
_cell.angle_beta   90.00
_cell.angle_gamma   90.00
#
_symmetry.space_group_name_H-M   'P 1'
#
loop_
_entity.id
_entity.type
_entity.pdbx_description
1 polymer ?
#
loop_
_entity_poly.entity_id
_entity_poly.type
_entity_poly.pdbx_seq_one_letter_code
_entity_poly.pdbx_strand_id
1 'polypeptide(L)'
;PERVQAELVRLLQTDDPVRGIRVLVETGLMAEFLPEIPALRLEVDEHHHHKDVYEHSLTVLRQAIELEHQRHPGDAPDVPLRLAALLHDIGKPATRRLEPGGGVTFHHHDVKGARMARKRLQALRFDAATTIVVSRLVELHLRFFGYAEGAWTDAAGRRDVRDAGDELERLH
;
A
#
# COMPACT_ATOMS: atom_id res chain seq x y z
N PRO A 1 -12.04 9.96 -14.69
CA PRO A 1 -11.00 9.69 -13.68
C PRO A 1 -11.20 10.54 -12.42
N GLU A 2 -11.38 11.87 -12.52
CA GLU A 2 -11.45 12.81 -11.39
C GLU A 2 -12.60 12.51 -10.42
N ARG A 3 -13.77 12.13 -10.93
CA ARG A 3 -14.91 11.71 -10.08
C ARG A 3 -14.59 10.43 -9.32
N VAL A 4 -13.95 9.46 -9.97
CA VAL A 4 -13.53 8.21 -9.33
C VAL A 4 -12.49 8.49 -8.24
N GLN A 5 -11.51 9.35 -8.53
CA GLN A 5 -10.53 9.79 -7.55
C GLN A 5 -11.20 10.44 -6.34
N ALA A 6 -12.13 11.37 -6.55
CA ALA A 6 -12.83 12.06 -5.47
C ALA A 6 -13.64 11.09 -4.59
N GLU A 7 -14.34 10.11 -5.20
CA GLU A 7 -15.10 9.10 -4.44
C GLU A 7 -14.19 8.12 -3.70
N LEU A 8 -13.04 7.74 -4.29
CA LEU A 8 -12.05 6.91 -3.61
C LEU A 8 -11.46 7.64 -2.38
N VAL A 9 -11.14 8.93 -2.52
CA VAL A 9 -10.68 9.76 -1.40
C VAL A 9 -11.73 9.83 -0.30
N ARG A 10 -13.01 10.12 -0.63
CA ARG A 10 -14.10 10.14 0.34
C ARG A 10 -14.26 8.81 1.06
N LEU A 11 -14.16 7.70 0.32
CA LEU A 11 -14.22 6.36 0.91
C LEU A 11 -13.07 6.15 1.91
N LEU A 12 -11.84 6.49 1.52
CA LEU A 12 -10.67 6.34 2.39
C LEU A 12 -10.70 7.25 3.61
N GLN A 13 -11.44 8.35 3.57
CA GLN A 13 -11.61 9.27 4.71
C GLN A 13 -12.66 8.80 5.72
N THR A 14 -13.43 7.75 5.42
CA THR A 14 -14.39 7.17 6.39
C THR A 14 -13.67 6.44 7.52
N ASP A 15 -14.39 6.19 8.61
CA ASP A 15 -13.86 5.44 9.77
C ASP A 15 -13.60 3.96 9.43
N ASP A 16 -14.40 3.38 8.53
CA ASP A 16 -14.23 1.99 8.05
C ASP A 16 -14.28 1.90 6.53
N PRO A 17 -13.21 2.29 5.82
CA PRO A 17 -13.15 2.18 4.37
C PRO A 17 -13.10 0.73 3.88
N VAL A 18 -12.67 -0.22 4.73
CA VAL A 18 -12.55 -1.64 4.38
C VAL A 18 -13.88 -2.22 3.93
N ARG A 19 -14.98 -1.87 4.60
CA ARG A 19 -16.33 -2.29 4.21
C ARG A 19 -16.68 -1.85 2.80
N GLY A 20 -16.44 -0.58 2.48
CA GLY A 20 -16.70 -0.05 1.14
C GLY A 20 -15.81 -0.66 0.06
N ILE A 21 -14.52 -0.87 0.36
CA ILE A 21 -13.59 -1.56 -0.55
C ILE A 21 -14.08 -2.98 -0.86
N ARG A 22 -14.56 -3.74 0.14
CA ARG A 22 -15.13 -5.07 -0.07
C ARG A 22 -16.32 -5.04 -1.02
N VAL A 23 -17.26 -4.13 -0.81
CA VAL A 23 -18.42 -3.96 -1.70
C VAL A 23 -17.99 -3.65 -3.13
N LEU A 24 -17.03 -2.74 -3.32
CA LEU A 24 -16.52 -2.40 -4.65
C LEU A 24 -15.84 -3.60 -5.34
N VAL A 25 -15.14 -4.45 -4.58
CA VAL A 25 -14.48 -5.65 -5.12
C VAL A 25 -15.53 -6.72 -5.44
N GLU A 26 -16.49 -6.97 -4.56
CA GLU A 26 -17.54 -7.99 -4.73
C GLU A 26 -18.49 -7.67 -5.88
N THR A 27 -18.78 -6.40 -6.11
CA THR A 27 -19.60 -5.92 -7.23
C THR A 27 -18.85 -5.83 -8.56
N GLY A 28 -17.52 -6.03 -8.56
CA GLY A 28 -16.66 -5.87 -9.74
C GLY A 28 -16.29 -4.43 -10.07
N LEU A 29 -16.86 -3.44 -9.40
CA LEU A 29 -16.59 -2.02 -9.67
C LEU A 29 -15.13 -1.64 -9.44
N MET A 30 -14.46 -2.24 -8.43
CA MET A 30 -13.05 -1.97 -8.17
C MET A 30 -12.17 -2.32 -9.38
N ALA A 31 -12.49 -3.37 -10.12
CA ALA A 31 -11.73 -3.80 -11.28
C ALA A 31 -11.73 -2.78 -12.43
N GLU A 32 -12.74 -1.93 -12.50
CA GLU A 32 -12.87 -0.91 -13.57
C GLU A 32 -11.87 0.25 -13.41
N PHE A 33 -11.41 0.54 -12.19
CA PHE A 33 -10.51 1.68 -11.95
C PHE A 33 -9.26 1.36 -11.14
N LEU A 34 -9.28 0.31 -10.31
CA LEU A 34 -8.16 -0.13 -9.47
C LEU A 34 -8.07 -1.68 -9.49
N PRO A 35 -7.86 -2.29 -10.68
CA PRO A 35 -7.87 -3.75 -10.86
C PRO A 35 -6.78 -4.47 -10.06
N GLU A 36 -5.76 -3.75 -9.62
CA GLU A 36 -4.68 -4.30 -8.79
C GLU A 36 -5.19 -4.86 -7.46
N ILE A 37 -6.27 -4.31 -6.90
CA ILE A 37 -6.80 -4.75 -5.60
C ILE A 37 -7.51 -6.11 -5.71
N PRO A 38 -8.50 -6.32 -6.60
CA PRO A 38 -9.10 -7.65 -6.74
C PRO A 38 -8.10 -8.72 -7.23
N ALA A 39 -7.04 -8.33 -7.95
CA ALA A 39 -5.98 -9.25 -8.38
C ALA A 39 -5.22 -9.89 -7.20
N LEU A 40 -5.21 -9.26 -6.02
CA LEU A 40 -4.57 -9.81 -4.82
C LEU A 40 -5.30 -11.03 -4.23
N ARG A 41 -6.54 -11.30 -4.61
CA ARG A 41 -7.34 -12.42 -4.06
C ARG A 41 -6.78 -13.81 -4.40
N LEU A 42 -6.00 -13.93 -5.45
CA LEU A 42 -5.44 -15.21 -5.92
C LEU A 42 -4.00 -15.46 -5.47
N GLU A 43 -3.42 -14.51 -4.70
CA GLU A 43 -2.04 -14.60 -4.27
C GLU A 43 -1.93 -15.07 -2.83
N VAL A 44 -0.99 -15.98 -2.58
CA VAL A 44 -0.65 -16.50 -1.24
C VAL A 44 0.54 -15.71 -0.71
N ASP A 45 0.46 -15.23 0.52
CA ASP A 45 1.57 -14.57 1.19
C ASP A 45 2.66 -15.60 1.56
N GLU A 46 3.93 -15.32 1.20
CA GLU A 46 5.08 -16.20 1.46
C GLU A 46 5.37 -16.41 2.96
N HIS A 47 4.98 -15.44 3.81
CA HIS A 47 5.23 -15.48 5.26
C HIS A 47 4.11 -16.10 6.09
N HIS A 48 2.92 -16.23 5.53
CA HIS A 48 1.74 -16.71 6.24
C HIS A 48 1.00 -17.77 5.43
N HIS A 49 1.52 -18.92 5.38
CA HIS A 49 1.17 -20.14 4.64
C HIS A 49 -0.27 -20.32 4.11
N HIS A 50 -1.22 -19.42 4.34
CA HIS A 50 -2.62 -19.52 3.86
C HIS A 50 -3.38 -18.18 3.93
N LYS A 51 -2.72 -17.02 4.07
CA LYS A 51 -3.46 -15.74 4.06
C LYS A 51 -3.51 -15.19 2.64
N ASP A 52 -4.72 -14.95 2.17
CA ASP A 52 -5.01 -14.18 0.96
C ASP A 52 -4.35 -12.79 1.08
N VAL A 53 -3.51 -12.42 0.12
CA VAL A 53 -2.81 -11.11 0.10
C VAL A 53 -3.82 -9.96 0.10
N TYR A 54 -4.98 -10.14 -0.50
CA TYR A 54 -6.09 -9.19 -0.43
C TYR A 54 -6.55 -8.94 1.03
N GLU A 55 -6.82 -10.01 1.78
CA GLU A 55 -7.22 -9.89 3.19
C GLU A 55 -6.11 -9.30 4.06
N HIS A 56 -4.86 -9.63 3.76
CA HIS A 56 -3.71 -9.00 4.40
C HIS A 56 -3.68 -7.48 4.15
N SER A 57 -3.86 -7.04 2.90
CA SER A 57 -3.86 -5.61 2.57
C SER A 57 -4.98 -4.84 3.26
N LEU A 58 -6.18 -5.44 3.39
CA LEU A 58 -7.28 -4.85 4.15
C LEU A 58 -6.98 -4.78 5.65
N THR A 59 -6.30 -5.78 6.19
CA THR A 59 -5.86 -5.79 7.59
C THR A 59 -4.84 -4.69 7.86
N VAL A 60 -3.84 -4.54 6.97
CA VAL A 60 -2.83 -3.48 7.08
C VAL A 60 -3.47 -2.09 6.99
N LEU A 61 -4.44 -1.90 6.09
CA LEU A 61 -5.19 -0.63 6.03
C LEU A 61 -5.90 -0.33 7.35
N ARG A 62 -6.58 -1.31 7.94
CA ARG A 62 -7.27 -1.14 9.23
C ARG A 62 -6.29 -0.79 10.37
N GLN A 63 -5.15 -1.48 10.42
CA GLN A 63 -4.09 -1.20 11.40
C GLN A 63 -3.48 0.19 11.21
N ALA A 64 -3.27 0.63 9.97
CA ALA A 64 -2.77 1.97 9.68
C ALA A 64 -3.72 3.06 10.18
N ILE A 65 -5.04 2.89 9.97
CA ILE A 65 -6.07 3.80 10.47
C ILE A 65 -6.10 3.83 12.00
N GLU A 66 -5.99 2.68 12.63
CA GLU A 66 -5.95 2.59 14.09
C GLU A 66 -4.72 3.32 14.67
N LEU A 67 -3.54 3.10 14.09
CA LEU A 67 -2.31 3.78 14.48
C LEU A 67 -2.36 5.30 14.21
N GLU A 68 -2.97 5.72 13.11
CA GLU A 68 -3.22 7.13 12.77
C GLU A 68 -4.04 7.79 13.89
N HIS A 69 -5.17 7.20 14.28
CA HIS A 69 -6.02 7.71 15.36
C HIS A 69 -5.31 7.76 16.71
N GLN A 70 -4.47 6.76 17.02
CA GLN A 70 -3.71 6.72 18.28
C GLN A 70 -2.63 7.80 18.34
N ARG A 71 -1.93 8.05 17.22
CA ARG A 71 -0.79 8.99 17.17
C ARG A 71 -1.22 10.43 16.95
N HIS A 72 -2.30 10.63 16.21
CA HIS A 72 -2.81 11.92 15.79
C HIS A 72 -4.31 12.04 16.04
N PRO A 73 -4.74 11.95 17.33
CA PRO A 73 -6.16 12.00 17.66
C PRO A 73 -6.76 13.36 17.28
N GLY A 74 -7.80 13.33 16.46
CA GLY A 74 -8.51 14.53 16.02
C GLY A 74 -7.97 15.17 14.73
N ASP A 75 -6.88 14.67 14.18
CA ASP A 75 -6.41 15.11 12.86
C ASP A 75 -7.30 14.58 11.73
N ALA A 76 -7.25 15.24 10.59
CA ALA A 76 -7.91 14.75 9.38
C ALA A 76 -7.26 13.44 8.91
N PRO A 77 -8.06 12.52 8.28
CA PRO A 77 -7.54 11.26 7.76
C PRO A 77 -6.37 11.44 6.79
N ASP A 78 -5.29 10.72 6.99
CA ASP A 78 -4.10 10.72 6.13
C ASP A 78 -4.35 9.82 4.89
N VAL A 79 -4.91 10.41 3.84
CA VAL A 79 -5.22 9.70 2.59
C VAL A 79 -3.98 9.07 1.94
N PRO A 80 -2.82 9.74 1.83
CA PRO A 80 -1.59 9.12 1.34
C PRO A 80 -1.18 7.86 2.14
N LEU A 81 -1.22 7.91 3.47
CA LEU A 81 -0.92 6.75 4.31
C LEU A 81 -1.89 5.59 4.05
N ARG A 82 -3.19 5.89 4.01
CA ARG A 82 -4.24 4.88 3.79
C ARG A 82 -4.16 4.27 2.38
N LEU A 83 -3.83 5.07 1.35
CA LEU A 83 -3.54 4.58 0.00
C LEU A 83 -2.31 3.68 -0.02
N ALA A 84 -1.22 4.08 0.63
CA ALA A 84 -0.02 3.27 0.71
C ALA A 84 -0.26 1.93 1.40
N ALA A 85 -1.00 1.94 2.52
CA ALA A 85 -1.39 0.72 3.23
C ALA A 85 -2.22 -0.23 2.36
N LEU A 86 -3.17 0.32 1.57
CA LEU A 86 -3.98 -0.49 0.66
C LEU A 86 -3.16 -1.05 -0.51
N LEU A 87 -2.18 -0.29 -1.02
CA LEU A 87 -1.45 -0.59 -2.25
C LEU A 87 -0.09 -1.26 -2.02
N HIS A 88 0.37 -1.47 -0.78
CA HIS A 88 1.75 -1.89 -0.51
C HIS A 88 2.16 -3.18 -1.23
N ASP A 89 1.25 -4.11 -1.37
CA ASP A 89 1.48 -5.44 -1.93
C ASP A 89 1.01 -5.63 -3.38
N ILE A 90 0.57 -4.59 -4.08
CA ILE A 90 0.05 -4.72 -5.46
C ILE A 90 1.07 -5.24 -6.47
N GLY A 91 2.35 -5.23 -6.12
CA GLY A 91 3.42 -5.79 -6.93
C GLY A 91 3.50 -7.33 -6.89
N LYS A 92 2.93 -7.99 -5.88
CA LYS A 92 3.03 -9.44 -5.67
C LYS A 92 2.55 -10.26 -6.87
N PRO A 93 1.36 -10.05 -7.44
CA PRO A 93 0.92 -10.82 -8.61
C PRO A 93 1.89 -10.74 -9.80
N ALA A 94 2.49 -9.57 -10.03
CA ALA A 94 3.39 -9.34 -11.16
C ALA A 94 4.83 -9.85 -10.93
N THR A 95 5.17 -10.25 -9.70
CA THR A 95 6.52 -10.73 -9.33
C THR A 95 6.50 -12.17 -8.82
N ARG A 96 5.36 -12.81 -8.82
CA ARG A 96 5.19 -14.19 -8.38
C ARG A 96 6.07 -15.15 -9.15
N ARG A 97 6.81 -16.00 -8.43
CA ARG A 97 7.62 -17.09 -8.98
C ARG A 97 7.39 -18.36 -8.18
N LEU A 98 7.30 -19.48 -8.90
CA LEU A 98 7.30 -20.81 -8.28
C LEU A 98 8.74 -21.26 -8.15
N GLU A 99 9.15 -21.64 -6.94
CA GLU A 99 10.49 -22.17 -6.68
C GLU A 99 10.54 -23.68 -6.90
N PRO A 100 11.72 -24.21 -7.31
CA PRO A 100 11.96 -25.65 -7.35
C PRO A 100 11.79 -26.21 -5.92
N GLY A 101 10.72 -26.94 -5.66
CA GLY A 101 10.39 -27.45 -4.32
C GLY A 101 9.03 -27.00 -3.80
N GLY A 102 8.29 -26.21 -4.57
CA GLY A 102 6.88 -25.87 -4.33
C GLY A 102 6.62 -24.60 -3.52
N GLY A 103 7.65 -23.82 -3.21
CA GLY A 103 7.50 -22.48 -2.60
C GLY A 103 7.08 -21.42 -3.62
N VAL A 104 6.53 -20.31 -3.13
CA VAL A 104 6.22 -19.12 -3.92
C VAL A 104 7.02 -17.96 -3.38
N THR A 105 7.67 -17.18 -4.27
CA THR A 105 8.41 -15.96 -3.92
C THR A 105 7.90 -14.76 -4.70
N PHE A 106 8.12 -13.54 -4.15
CA PHE A 106 7.66 -12.27 -4.71
C PHE A 106 8.81 -11.24 -4.73
N HIS A 107 9.97 -11.63 -5.24
CA HIS A 107 11.15 -10.76 -5.24
C HIS A 107 10.88 -9.41 -5.91
N HIS A 108 11.28 -8.33 -5.24
CA HIS A 108 11.15 -6.95 -5.70
C HIS A 108 9.70 -6.49 -5.94
N HIS A 109 8.72 -7.07 -5.21
CA HIS A 109 7.33 -6.62 -5.32
C HIS A 109 7.14 -5.19 -4.78
N ASP A 110 7.97 -4.74 -3.88
CA ASP A 110 8.08 -3.38 -3.36
C ASP A 110 8.36 -2.36 -4.49
N VAL A 111 9.47 -2.54 -5.21
CA VAL A 111 9.86 -1.67 -6.34
C VAL A 111 8.87 -1.77 -7.49
N LYS A 112 8.41 -2.98 -7.80
CA LYS A 112 7.40 -3.19 -8.85
C LYS A 112 6.06 -2.57 -8.45
N GLY A 113 5.63 -2.77 -7.21
CA GLY A 113 4.42 -2.20 -6.64
C GLY A 113 4.44 -0.67 -6.64
N ALA A 114 5.56 -0.06 -6.26
CA ALA A 114 5.73 1.40 -6.30
C ALA A 114 5.52 1.97 -7.70
N ARG A 115 6.08 1.34 -8.73
CA ARG A 115 5.88 1.76 -10.14
C ARG A 115 4.42 1.59 -10.58
N MET A 116 3.78 0.50 -10.18
CA MET A 116 2.36 0.24 -10.45
C MET A 116 1.48 1.28 -9.75
N ALA A 117 1.71 1.55 -8.47
CA ALA A 117 0.99 2.57 -7.69
C ALA A 117 1.10 3.94 -8.35
N ARG A 118 2.33 4.38 -8.69
CA ARG A 118 2.57 5.65 -9.39
C ARG A 118 1.74 5.75 -10.68
N LYS A 119 1.83 4.75 -11.55
CA LYS A 119 1.09 4.72 -12.81
C LYS A 119 -0.42 4.78 -12.59
N ARG A 120 -0.94 4.04 -11.61
CA ARG A 120 -2.36 3.99 -11.28
C ARG A 120 -2.87 5.31 -10.74
N LEU A 121 -2.16 5.91 -9.79
CA LEU A 121 -2.55 7.19 -9.19
C LEU A 121 -2.53 8.32 -10.21
N GLN A 122 -1.55 8.35 -11.12
CA GLN A 122 -1.52 9.28 -12.25
C GLN A 122 -2.73 9.09 -13.18
N ALA A 123 -3.09 7.85 -13.52
CA ALA A 123 -4.25 7.55 -14.35
C ALA A 123 -5.56 7.97 -13.66
N LEU A 124 -5.64 7.89 -12.34
CA LEU A 124 -6.77 8.36 -11.53
C LEU A 124 -6.72 9.87 -11.24
N ARG A 125 -5.71 10.60 -11.73
CA ARG A 125 -5.56 12.04 -11.59
C ARG A 125 -5.30 12.52 -10.14
N PHE A 126 -4.64 11.69 -9.33
CA PHE A 126 -4.07 12.21 -8.08
C PHE A 126 -2.98 13.23 -8.37
N ASP A 127 -2.82 14.19 -7.46
CA ASP A 127 -1.75 15.18 -7.56
C ASP A 127 -0.36 14.55 -7.45
N ALA A 128 0.67 15.31 -7.86
CA ALA A 128 2.04 14.82 -7.89
C ALA A 128 2.57 14.49 -6.49
N ALA A 129 2.26 15.32 -5.49
CA ALA A 129 2.75 15.14 -4.12
C ALA A 129 2.19 13.84 -3.53
N THR A 130 0.86 13.63 -3.59
CA THR A 130 0.22 12.38 -3.16
C THR A 130 0.81 11.17 -3.89
N THR A 131 0.98 11.26 -5.21
CA THR A 131 1.52 10.16 -6.02
C THR A 131 2.94 9.78 -5.62
N ILE A 132 3.80 10.76 -5.34
CA ILE A 132 5.19 10.54 -4.92
C ILE A 132 5.23 9.92 -3.52
N VAL A 133 4.51 10.48 -2.56
CA VAL A 133 4.47 9.98 -1.18
C VAL A 133 3.99 8.54 -1.13
N VAL A 134 2.86 8.22 -1.78
CA VAL A 134 2.32 6.86 -1.80
C VAL A 134 3.28 5.89 -2.46
N SER A 135 3.85 6.27 -3.63
CA SER A 135 4.81 5.40 -4.33
C SER A 135 6.05 5.11 -3.47
N ARG A 136 6.54 6.11 -2.74
CA ARG A 136 7.70 5.96 -1.87
C ARG A 136 7.40 5.07 -0.66
N LEU A 137 6.25 5.25 -0.03
CA LEU A 137 5.82 4.38 1.08
C LEU A 137 5.67 2.92 0.63
N VAL A 138 5.10 2.68 -0.56
CA VAL A 138 5.02 1.33 -1.15
C VAL A 138 6.41 0.76 -1.41
N GLU A 139 7.36 1.53 -1.93
CA GLU A 139 8.74 1.08 -2.16
C GLU A 139 9.46 0.70 -0.87
N LEU A 140 9.20 1.43 0.22
CA LEU A 140 9.91 1.28 1.48
C LEU A 140 9.27 0.29 2.45
N HIS A 141 8.08 -0.25 2.16
CA HIS A 141 7.31 -1.01 3.16
C HIS A 141 8.08 -2.23 3.71
N LEU A 142 8.90 -2.91 2.90
CA LEU A 142 9.71 -4.04 3.35
C LEU A 142 10.89 -3.64 4.23
N ARG A 143 11.36 -2.40 4.15
CA ARG A 143 12.50 -1.93 4.95
C ARG A 143 12.17 -1.82 6.43
N PHE A 144 10.89 -1.67 6.77
CA PHE A 144 10.41 -1.61 8.15
C PHE A 144 10.05 -2.97 8.74
N PHE A 145 10.01 -4.02 7.92
CA PHE A 145 9.61 -5.36 8.36
C PHE A 145 10.54 -5.94 9.42
N GLY A 146 11.83 -5.69 9.33
CA GLY A 146 12.83 -6.12 10.33
C GLY A 146 12.92 -5.24 11.59
N TYR A 147 12.26 -4.08 11.62
CA TYR A 147 12.34 -3.15 12.76
C TYR A 147 11.58 -3.68 13.98
N ALA A 148 10.44 -4.33 13.77
CA ALA A 148 9.63 -4.94 14.82
C ALA A 148 10.29 -6.21 15.41
N GLU A 149 11.18 -6.86 14.67
CA GLU A 149 11.89 -8.08 15.07
C GLU A 149 13.32 -7.83 15.60
N GLY A 150 13.70 -6.56 15.78
CA GLY A 150 15.02 -6.18 16.31
C GLY A 150 16.19 -6.42 15.35
N ALA A 151 15.95 -6.78 14.08
CA ALA A 151 16.96 -7.06 13.07
C ALA A 151 17.57 -5.79 12.42
N TRP A 152 17.02 -4.62 12.70
CA TRP A 152 17.49 -3.35 12.13
C TRP A 152 18.38 -2.58 13.09
N THR A 153 19.55 -2.16 12.60
CA THR A 153 20.37 -1.22 13.34
C THR A 153 19.77 0.21 13.22
N ASP A 154 19.77 0.93 14.33
CA ASP A 154 19.31 2.31 14.46
C ASP A 154 19.89 3.28 13.38
N ALA A 155 21.07 2.95 12.84
CA ALA A 155 21.74 3.70 11.79
C ALA A 155 21.13 3.53 10.39
N ALA A 156 20.50 2.39 10.10
CA ALA A 156 19.82 2.15 8.83
C ALA A 156 18.46 2.85 8.80
N GLY A 157 17.69 2.78 9.90
CA GLY A 157 16.41 3.50 10.04
C GLY A 157 16.56 5.00 9.93
N ARG A 158 17.62 5.60 10.54
CA ARG A 158 17.89 7.05 10.44
C ARG A 158 18.27 7.50 9.01
N ARG A 159 18.92 6.67 8.21
CA ARG A 159 19.24 6.99 6.82
C ARG A 159 17.99 7.02 5.94
N ASP A 160 17.12 6.02 6.07
CA ASP A 160 15.92 5.92 5.26
C ASP A 160 14.90 7.04 5.56
N VAL A 161 14.77 7.46 6.82
CA VAL A 161 13.94 8.63 7.20
C VAL A 161 14.53 9.92 6.66
N ARG A 162 15.85 10.07 6.67
CA ARG A 162 16.53 11.26 6.12
C ARG A 162 16.39 11.33 4.61
N ASP A 163 16.62 10.22 3.90
CA ASP A 163 16.48 10.14 2.44
C ASP A 163 15.05 10.44 1.97
N ALA A 164 14.04 10.01 2.72
CA ALA A 164 12.64 10.36 2.45
C ALA A 164 12.33 11.84 2.73
N GLY A 165 12.95 12.44 3.77
CA GLY A 165 12.84 13.86 4.09
C GLY A 165 13.48 14.75 3.03
N ASP A 166 14.70 14.42 2.60
CA ASP A 166 15.44 15.17 1.58
C ASP A 166 14.74 15.14 0.21
N GLU A 167 14.00 14.08 -0.11
CA GLU A 167 13.24 13.99 -1.35
C GLU A 167 11.95 14.83 -1.30
N LEU A 168 11.34 14.98 -0.12
CA LEU A 168 10.22 15.89 0.10
C LEU A 168 10.63 17.35 0.06
N GLU A 169 11.80 17.72 0.62
CA GLU A 169 12.32 19.10 0.56
C GLU A 169 12.72 19.56 -0.84
N ARG A 170 13.13 18.66 -1.72
CA ARG A 170 13.45 18.98 -3.13
C ARG A 170 12.22 19.27 -4.00
N LEU A 171 11.01 19.04 -3.47
CA LEU A 171 9.74 19.27 -4.17
C LEU A 171 9.08 20.60 -3.80
N HIS A 172 9.67 21.38 -2.88
CA HIS A 172 9.29 22.74 -2.51
C HIS A 172 10.32 23.74 -3.06
#